data_49f2ab559cf45d6dc6f14790c795c110
#
_entry.id   49f2ab559cf45d6dc6f14790c795c110
#
_cell.length_a   1.000
_cell.length_b   1.000
_cell.length_c   1.000
_cell.angle_alpha   90.00
_cell.angle_beta   90.00
_cell.angle_gamma   90.00
#
_symmetry.space_group_name_H-M   'P 1'
#
loop_
_entity.id
_entity.type
_entity.pdbx_description
1 polymer ?
#
loop_
_entity_poly.entity_id
_entity_poly.type
_entity_poly.pdbx_seq_one_letter_code
_entity_poly.pdbx_strand_id
1 'polypeptide(L)'
;AIKFGLLGSSFSITSACASATHCIGEAYRNIKDGYCDVIFAGGAEASICEFGISSFQSLTALSKSEDRNRASIPFDLERNGFVMGEGAGVLILEELESALKRGAHIYCEIVGYGSTCDAYHITSPCPDGDGAYRAMRDAMLDADVEPSKISYINAHGTATEINDKVETLAIKKAFGDNYMKPYVSSTKSMTGHLLGAAGAIEAIASIKAVEDNFVPPTINYVHPDPDCDINLIVNEGKESNIEYSMSNSLGFGGHNATLI
;
A
#
# COMPACT_ATOMS: atom_id res chain seq x y z
N ALA A 1 -17.12 -17.97 -1.23
CA ALA A 1 -17.74 -18.63 -2.38
C ALA A 1 -19.12 -19.18 -2.02
N ILE A 2 -19.27 -20.09 -1.06
CA ILE A 2 -20.54 -20.79 -0.73
C ILE A 2 -21.68 -19.81 -0.48
N LYS A 3 -21.46 -18.80 0.37
CA LYS A 3 -22.51 -17.82 0.78
C LYS A 3 -23.09 -17.04 -0.41
N PHE A 4 -22.27 -16.76 -1.42
CA PHE A 4 -22.63 -15.92 -2.56
C PHE A 4 -22.81 -16.69 -3.87
N GLY A 5 -22.68 -18.04 -3.83
CA GLY A 5 -22.81 -18.88 -5.02
C GLY A 5 -21.71 -18.65 -6.06
N LEU A 6 -20.53 -18.23 -5.65
CA LEU A 6 -19.41 -17.97 -6.55
C LEU A 6 -18.75 -19.29 -6.95
N LEU A 7 -18.75 -19.61 -8.25
CA LEU A 7 -18.29 -20.88 -8.79
C LEU A 7 -16.89 -20.81 -9.45
N GLY A 8 -16.32 -19.62 -9.54
CA GLY A 8 -14.98 -19.42 -10.09
C GLY A 8 -13.87 -19.88 -9.13
N SER A 9 -12.63 -19.64 -9.54
CA SER A 9 -11.45 -19.97 -8.75
C SER A 9 -11.49 -19.31 -7.38
N SER A 10 -11.16 -20.05 -6.32
CA SER A 10 -11.09 -19.55 -4.94
C SER A 10 -9.82 -20.07 -4.30
N PHE A 11 -8.87 -19.15 -4.04
CA PHE A 11 -7.57 -19.47 -3.44
C PHE A 11 -7.05 -18.27 -2.65
N SER A 12 -6.02 -18.49 -1.83
CA SER A 12 -5.36 -17.44 -1.07
C SER A 12 -3.99 -17.11 -1.69
N ILE A 13 -3.62 -15.82 -1.57
CA ILE A 13 -2.29 -15.32 -1.90
C ILE A 13 -1.60 -14.90 -0.60
N THR A 14 -0.37 -15.35 -0.40
CA THR A 14 0.41 -15.02 0.78
C THR A 14 1.79 -14.50 0.36
N SER A 15 2.05 -13.24 0.70
CA SER A 15 3.32 -12.54 0.45
C SER A 15 3.60 -11.53 1.57
N ALA A 16 3.46 -12.00 2.83
CA ALA A 16 3.63 -11.19 4.04
C ALA A 16 2.81 -9.88 3.95
N CYS A 17 3.41 -8.72 4.19
CA CYS A 17 2.72 -7.44 4.20
C CYS A 17 2.17 -6.98 2.84
N ALA A 18 2.57 -7.63 1.74
CA ALA A 18 2.08 -7.34 0.39
C ALA A 18 0.92 -8.26 -0.05
N SER A 19 0.45 -9.19 0.81
CA SER A 19 -0.53 -10.22 0.44
C SER A 19 -1.80 -9.65 -0.18
N ALA A 20 -2.43 -8.67 0.46
CA ALA A 20 -3.68 -8.10 -0.04
C ALA A 20 -3.47 -7.30 -1.34
N THR A 21 -2.37 -6.57 -1.47
CA THR A 21 -2.04 -5.83 -2.69
C THR A 21 -1.80 -6.77 -3.86
N HIS A 22 -1.06 -7.87 -3.64
CA HIS A 22 -0.92 -8.94 -4.64
C HIS A 22 -2.26 -9.60 -4.98
N CYS A 23 -3.11 -9.86 -3.97
CA CYS A 23 -4.43 -10.43 -4.20
C CYS A 23 -5.29 -9.55 -5.11
N ILE A 24 -5.30 -8.24 -4.87
CA ILE A 24 -6.02 -7.27 -5.69
C ILE A 24 -5.40 -7.17 -7.08
N GLY A 25 -4.07 -7.12 -7.18
CA GLY A 25 -3.35 -7.04 -8.45
C GLY A 25 -3.54 -8.27 -9.33
N GLU A 26 -3.51 -9.48 -8.75
CA GLU A 26 -3.79 -10.72 -9.50
C GLU A 26 -5.28 -10.81 -9.91
N ALA A 27 -6.20 -10.32 -9.09
CA ALA A 27 -7.61 -10.20 -9.46
C ALA A 27 -7.79 -9.25 -10.65
N TYR A 28 -7.15 -8.09 -10.62
CA TYR A 28 -7.12 -7.13 -11.72
C TYR A 28 -6.60 -7.78 -13.02
N ARG A 29 -5.46 -8.49 -12.99
CA ARG A 29 -4.93 -9.21 -14.17
C ARG A 29 -5.90 -10.24 -14.70
N ASN A 30 -6.51 -11.04 -13.83
CA ASN A 30 -7.47 -12.07 -14.26
C ASN A 30 -8.69 -11.47 -14.97
N ILE A 31 -9.19 -10.31 -14.52
CA ILE A 31 -10.29 -9.62 -15.20
C ILE A 31 -9.80 -9.00 -16.51
N LYS A 32 -8.67 -8.27 -16.48
CA LYS A 32 -8.06 -7.63 -17.67
C LYS A 32 -7.79 -8.64 -18.79
N ASP A 33 -7.34 -9.85 -18.44
CA ASP A 33 -7.04 -10.92 -19.38
C ASP A 33 -8.27 -11.76 -19.78
N GLY A 34 -9.47 -11.43 -19.26
CA GLY A 34 -10.73 -12.06 -19.64
C GLY A 34 -10.97 -13.45 -19.06
N TYR A 35 -10.27 -13.83 -17.97
CA TYR A 35 -10.52 -15.11 -17.28
C TYR A 35 -11.81 -15.11 -16.46
N CYS A 36 -12.29 -13.96 -16.03
CA CYS A 36 -13.53 -13.78 -15.28
C CYS A 36 -13.98 -12.32 -15.31
N ASP A 37 -15.27 -12.09 -15.04
CA ASP A 37 -15.89 -10.77 -15.09
C ASP A 37 -15.92 -10.09 -13.71
N VAL A 38 -15.95 -10.87 -12.61
CA VAL A 38 -16.08 -10.34 -11.24
C VAL A 38 -15.24 -11.17 -10.29
N ILE A 39 -14.43 -10.50 -9.44
CA ILE A 39 -13.62 -11.13 -8.39
C ILE A 39 -13.77 -10.36 -7.08
N PHE A 40 -13.92 -11.10 -5.96
CA PHE A 40 -13.76 -10.58 -4.62
C PHE A 40 -12.29 -10.72 -4.22
N ALA A 41 -11.60 -9.63 -4.02
CA ALA A 41 -10.17 -9.59 -3.70
C ALA A 41 -9.90 -8.72 -2.49
N GLY A 42 -8.96 -9.14 -1.63
CA GLY A 42 -8.61 -8.37 -0.44
C GLY A 42 -7.80 -9.18 0.54
N GLY A 43 -7.82 -8.79 1.80
CA GLY A 43 -7.09 -9.45 2.87
C GLY A 43 -7.74 -9.25 4.23
N ALA A 44 -7.42 -10.17 5.14
CA ALA A 44 -7.84 -10.11 6.54
C ALA A 44 -6.65 -10.51 7.43
N GLU A 45 -6.53 -9.86 8.56
CA GLU A 45 -5.47 -10.13 9.55
C GLU A 45 -6.01 -9.97 10.97
N ALA A 46 -5.67 -10.91 11.86
CA ALA A 46 -6.03 -10.90 13.27
C ALA A 46 -4.87 -11.48 14.10
N SER A 47 -3.69 -10.86 13.98
CA SER A 47 -2.43 -11.35 14.55
C SER A 47 -2.07 -10.71 15.89
N ILE A 48 -2.93 -9.85 16.49
CA ILE A 48 -2.69 -9.26 17.81
C ILE A 48 -3.00 -10.29 18.89
N CYS A 49 -2.09 -11.21 19.06
CA CYS A 49 -2.10 -12.23 20.09
C CYS A 49 -0.70 -12.39 20.69
N GLU A 50 -0.57 -13.08 21.80
CA GLU A 50 0.71 -13.26 22.50
C GLU A 50 1.81 -13.80 21.57
N PHE A 51 1.48 -14.77 20.73
CA PHE A 51 2.43 -15.35 19.78
C PHE A 51 2.83 -14.35 18.68
N GLY A 52 1.87 -13.63 18.10
CA GLY A 52 2.13 -12.61 17.07
C GLY A 52 3.01 -11.48 17.61
N ILE A 53 2.64 -10.92 18.77
CA ILE A 53 3.40 -9.83 19.40
C ILE A 53 4.81 -10.30 19.76
N SER A 54 4.98 -11.46 20.41
CA SER A 54 6.29 -11.96 20.80
C SER A 54 7.19 -12.28 19.60
N SER A 55 6.61 -12.74 18.50
CA SER A 55 7.35 -13.01 17.26
C SER A 55 7.92 -11.73 16.66
N PHE A 56 7.11 -10.69 16.48
CA PHE A 56 7.59 -9.41 15.96
C PHE A 56 8.47 -8.65 16.94
N GLN A 57 8.26 -8.81 18.24
CA GLN A 57 9.15 -8.27 19.27
C GLN A 57 10.55 -8.93 19.21
N SER A 58 10.62 -10.22 18.97
CA SER A 58 11.89 -10.95 18.79
C SER A 58 12.66 -10.48 17.56
N LEU A 59 11.95 -10.01 16.52
CA LEU A 59 12.53 -9.36 15.34
C LEU A 59 12.93 -7.90 15.59
N THR A 60 12.66 -7.35 16.77
CA THR A 60 12.85 -5.93 17.10
C THR A 60 12.15 -4.96 16.12
N ALA A 61 11.05 -5.41 15.53
CA ALA A 61 10.34 -4.68 14.47
C ALA A 61 9.23 -3.77 15.01
N LEU A 62 8.76 -4.01 16.25
CA LEU A 62 7.69 -3.24 16.87
C LEU A 62 8.18 -1.93 17.45
N SER A 63 7.31 -0.93 17.44
CA SER A 63 7.54 0.36 18.09
C SER A 63 7.84 0.17 19.58
N LYS A 64 8.85 0.93 20.05
CA LYS A 64 9.28 0.96 21.45
C LYS A 64 8.78 2.22 22.18
N SER A 65 7.94 3.01 21.53
CA SER A 65 7.42 4.25 22.11
C SER A 65 6.45 3.94 23.25
N GLU A 66 6.64 4.59 24.39
CA GLU A 66 5.70 4.59 25.52
C GLU A 66 4.57 5.61 25.34
N ASP A 67 4.76 6.59 24.46
CA ASP A 67 3.74 7.57 24.09
C ASP A 67 2.89 7.01 22.93
N ARG A 68 1.59 6.82 23.19
CA ARG A 68 0.63 6.31 22.20
C ARG A 68 0.56 7.19 20.96
N ASN A 69 0.69 8.50 21.11
CA ASN A 69 0.65 9.46 20.00
C ASN A 69 1.95 9.46 19.18
N ARG A 70 3.00 8.82 19.68
CA ARG A 70 4.30 8.69 18.98
C ARG A 70 4.63 7.24 18.63
N ALA A 71 3.67 6.32 18.74
CA ALA A 71 3.92 4.89 18.51
C ALA A 71 3.98 4.53 17.01
N SER A 72 3.09 5.11 16.19
CA SER A 72 3.08 4.94 14.73
C SER A 72 3.32 6.29 14.04
N ILE A 73 4.56 6.54 13.65
CA ILE A 73 5.04 7.84 13.11
C ILE A 73 5.86 7.64 11.83
N PRO A 74 5.22 7.17 10.74
CA PRO A 74 5.92 6.96 9.48
C PRO A 74 6.66 8.22 9.01
N PHE A 75 7.88 8.04 8.49
CA PHE A 75 8.77 9.08 7.97
C PHE A 75 9.30 10.10 8.98
N ASP A 76 8.87 10.05 10.23
CA ASP A 76 9.40 10.91 11.31
C ASP A 76 10.81 10.44 11.71
N LEU A 77 11.69 11.38 12.07
CA LEU A 77 13.07 11.12 12.48
C LEU A 77 13.15 10.17 13.71
N GLU A 78 12.18 10.23 14.60
CA GLU A 78 12.13 9.42 15.83
C GLU A 78 11.42 8.07 15.66
N ARG A 79 11.04 7.69 14.43
CA ARG A 79 10.43 6.38 14.18
C ARG A 79 11.34 5.24 14.61
N ASN A 80 10.78 4.20 15.18
CA ASN A 80 11.58 3.12 15.77
C ASN A 80 10.96 1.73 15.65
N GLY A 81 9.94 1.58 14.81
CA GLY A 81 9.22 0.33 14.59
C GLY A 81 7.75 0.54 14.27
N PHE A 82 7.07 -0.49 13.84
CA PHE A 82 5.65 -0.40 13.49
C PHE A 82 4.75 -0.78 14.68
N VAL A 83 3.50 -0.34 14.63
CA VAL A 83 2.41 -0.77 15.51
C VAL A 83 1.57 -1.81 14.77
N MET A 84 1.33 -2.98 15.37
CA MET A 84 0.44 -3.98 14.78
C MET A 84 -1.00 -3.48 14.76
N GLY A 85 -1.68 -3.70 13.65
CA GLY A 85 -3.12 -3.49 13.48
C GLY A 85 -3.83 -4.79 13.09
N GLU A 86 -5.13 -4.83 13.25
CA GLU A 86 -6.01 -5.92 12.80
C GLU A 86 -7.14 -5.35 11.96
N GLY A 87 -7.66 -6.17 11.05
CA GLY A 87 -8.81 -5.78 10.24
C GLY A 87 -8.94 -6.60 8.97
N ALA A 88 -9.88 -6.19 8.14
CA ALA A 88 -10.12 -6.80 6.85
C ALA A 88 -10.62 -5.76 5.85
N GLY A 89 -10.21 -5.91 4.60
CA GLY A 89 -10.73 -5.15 3.47
C GLY A 89 -10.97 -6.07 2.29
N VAL A 90 -12.10 -5.88 1.62
CA VAL A 90 -12.42 -6.65 0.41
C VAL A 90 -12.96 -5.69 -0.64
N LEU A 91 -12.39 -5.75 -1.82
CA LEU A 91 -12.85 -5.07 -3.02
C LEU A 91 -13.63 -6.04 -3.90
N ILE A 92 -14.66 -5.56 -4.54
CA ILE A 92 -15.34 -6.25 -5.62
C ILE A 92 -14.84 -5.60 -6.91
N LEU A 93 -13.98 -6.31 -7.63
CA LEU A 93 -13.49 -5.92 -8.92
C LEU A 93 -14.43 -6.48 -9.98
N GLU A 94 -14.78 -5.65 -10.95
CA GLU A 94 -15.66 -6.03 -12.05
C GLU A 94 -15.13 -5.45 -13.36
N GLU A 95 -15.32 -6.18 -14.45
CA GLU A 95 -15.01 -5.70 -15.79
C GLU A 95 -15.82 -4.43 -16.09
N LEU A 96 -15.17 -3.41 -16.65
CA LEU A 96 -15.73 -2.06 -16.78
C LEU A 96 -17.03 -2.02 -17.58
N GLU A 97 -17.08 -2.65 -18.76
CA GLU A 97 -18.28 -2.65 -19.59
C GLU A 97 -19.46 -3.40 -18.94
N SER A 98 -19.16 -4.45 -18.15
CA SER A 98 -20.15 -5.17 -17.33
C SER A 98 -20.74 -4.25 -16.27
N ALA A 99 -19.88 -3.53 -15.54
CA ALA A 99 -20.28 -2.58 -14.50
C ALA A 99 -21.13 -1.44 -15.08
N LEU A 100 -20.70 -0.86 -16.20
CA LEU A 100 -21.44 0.20 -16.91
C LEU A 100 -22.81 -0.30 -17.40
N LYS A 101 -22.85 -1.48 -18.00
CA LYS A 101 -24.08 -2.07 -18.55
C LYS A 101 -25.18 -2.28 -17.51
N ARG A 102 -24.79 -2.66 -16.25
CA ARG A 102 -25.75 -2.83 -15.16
C ARG A 102 -26.01 -1.55 -14.35
N GLY A 103 -25.37 -0.43 -14.73
CA GLY A 103 -25.50 0.85 -14.02
C GLY A 103 -24.92 0.83 -12.61
N ALA A 104 -23.78 0.14 -12.42
CA ALA A 104 -23.09 0.10 -11.14
C ALA A 104 -22.56 1.48 -10.75
N HIS A 105 -22.48 1.75 -9.44
CA HIS A 105 -21.63 2.81 -8.94
C HIS A 105 -20.17 2.35 -9.05
N ILE A 106 -19.37 3.08 -9.80
CA ILE A 106 -17.95 2.82 -9.99
C ILE A 106 -17.18 3.83 -9.15
N TYR A 107 -16.42 3.36 -8.16
CA TYR A 107 -15.61 4.21 -7.29
C TYR A 107 -14.35 4.72 -8.03
N CYS A 108 -13.67 3.82 -8.74
CA CYS A 108 -12.52 4.11 -9.58
C CYS A 108 -12.25 2.93 -10.51
N GLU A 109 -11.26 3.06 -11.37
CA GLU A 109 -10.68 1.98 -12.15
C GLU A 109 -9.30 1.62 -11.57
N ILE A 110 -8.97 0.33 -11.49
CA ILE A 110 -7.60 -0.14 -11.29
C ILE A 110 -6.99 -0.25 -12.69
N VAL A 111 -5.96 0.54 -12.94
CA VAL A 111 -5.37 0.66 -14.27
C VAL A 111 -3.96 0.08 -14.37
N GLY A 112 -3.28 -0.14 -13.24
CA GLY A 112 -1.92 -0.66 -13.23
C GLY A 112 -1.58 -1.48 -12.01
N TYR A 113 -0.73 -2.50 -12.23
CA TYR A 113 -0.20 -3.37 -11.20
C TYR A 113 1.24 -3.75 -11.48
N GLY A 114 2.11 -3.51 -10.50
CA GLY A 114 3.51 -3.94 -10.50
C GLY A 114 3.78 -4.93 -9.36
N SER A 115 4.52 -6.00 -9.65
CA SER A 115 4.90 -7.03 -8.68
C SER A 115 6.35 -7.44 -8.90
N THR A 116 7.18 -7.31 -7.87
CA THR A 116 8.62 -7.60 -7.94
C THR A 116 9.12 -8.27 -6.66
N CYS A 117 10.35 -8.75 -6.71
CA CYS A 117 11.06 -9.27 -5.55
C CYS A 117 12.43 -8.62 -5.43
N ASP A 118 12.85 -8.29 -4.20
CA ASP A 118 14.18 -7.78 -3.92
C ASP A 118 15.28 -8.84 -4.13
N ALA A 119 14.95 -10.10 -3.86
CA ALA A 119 15.91 -11.23 -3.86
C ALA A 119 17.17 -10.92 -3.04
N TYR A 120 17.03 -10.24 -1.90
CA TYR A 120 18.11 -9.72 -1.09
C TYR A 120 18.20 -10.36 0.31
N HIS A 121 17.17 -10.18 1.14
CA HIS A 121 17.19 -10.62 2.53
C HIS A 121 15.78 -11.02 3.00
N ILE A 122 15.71 -11.88 4.03
CA ILE A 122 14.43 -12.43 4.51
C ILE A 122 13.51 -11.36 5.15
N THR A 123 14.06 -10.32 5.79
CA THR A 123 13.26 -9.29 6.47
C THR A 123 13.64 -7.85 6.10
N SER A 124 14.86 -7.62 5.61
CA SER A 124 15.31 -6.26 5.25
C SER A 124 15.08 -5.99 3.78
N PRO A 125 14.56 -4.81 3.41
CA PRO A 125 14.48 -4.41 2.01
C PRO A 125 15.89 -4.23 1.43
N CYS A 126 16.01 -4.33 0.10
CA CYS A 126 17.26 -4.03 -0.59
C CYS A 126 17.63 -2.56 -0.36
N PRO A 127 18.84 -2.24 0.16
CA PRO A 127 19.19 -0.90 0.60
C PRO A 127 19.11 0.19 -0.46
N ASP A 128 19.20 -0.19 -1.72
CA ASP A 128 19.11 0.73 -2.87
C ASP A 128 17.68 0.99 -3.33
N GLY A 129 16.67 0.28 -2.74
CA GLY A 129 15.25 0.42 -3.07
C GLY A 129 14.87 -0.07 -4.47
N ASP A 130 15.72 -0.86 -5.13
CA ASP A 130 15.47 -1.26 -6.52
C ASP A 130 14.20 -2.07 -6.71
N GLY A 131 13.90 -3.01 -5.80
CA GLY A 131 12.68 -3.82 -5.88
C GLY A 131 11.41 -2.98 -5.83
N ALA A 132 11.31 -2.07 -4.85
CA ALA A 132 10.18 -1.16 -4.71
C ALA A 132 10.09 -0.19 -5.91
N TYR A 133 11.23 0.34 -6.38
CA TYR A 133 11.30 1.15 -7.60
C TYR A 133 10.73 0.41 -8.81
N ARG A 134 11.16 -0.84 -9.03
CA ARG A 134 10.66 -1.65 -10.16
C ARG A 134 9.17 -1.91 -10.06
N ALA A 135 8.62 -2.17 -8.85
CA ALA A 135 7.19 -2.37 -8.67
C ALA A 135 6.38 -1.11 -9.06
N MET A 136 6.81 0.07 -8.61
CA MET A 136 6.20 1.34 -9.01
C MET A 136 6.31 1.61 -10.52
N ARG A 137 7.50 1.41 -11.10
CA ARG A 137 7.73 1.56 -12.54
C ARG A 137 6.83 0.63 -13.35
N ASP A 138 6.78 -0.64 -12.99
CA ASP A 138 6.02 -1.66 -13.73
C ASP A 138 4.51 -1.40 -13.62
N ALA A 139 4.01 -0.88 -12.47
CA ALA A 139 2.63 -0.45 -12.34
C ALA A 139 2.31 0.75 -13.25
N MET A 140 3.20 1.74 -13.33
CA MET A 140 3.03 2.87 -14.24
C MET A 140 3.08 2.45 -15.71
N LEU A 141 3.96 1.52 -16.07
CA LEU A 141 4.03 0.96 -17.43
C LEU A 141 2.76 0.15 -17.78
N ASP A 142 2.25 -0.67 -16.85
CA ASP A 142 1.01 -1.43 -17.06
C ASP A 142 -0.22 -0.52 -17.21
N ALA A 143 -0.21 0.64 -16.52
CA ALA A 143 -1.24 1.67 -16.61
C ALA A 143 -1.12 2.58 -17.83
N ASP A 144 0.00 2.58 -18.54
CA ASP A 144 0.36 3.59 -19.56
C ASP A 144 0.27 5.03 -19.01
N VAL A 145 0.74 5.22 -17.77
CA VAL A 145 0.68 6.49 -17.04
C VAL A 145 2.08 7.01 -16.73
N GLU A 146 2.32 8.26 -17.15
CA GLU A 146 3.57 8.95 -16.85
C GLU A 146 3.68 9.28 -15.35
N PRO A 147 4.89 9.23 -14.75
CA PRO A 147 5.09 9.55 -13.33
C PRO A 147 4.51 10.91 -12.92
N SER A 148 4.53 11.89 -13.83
CA SER A 148 4.01 13.24 -13.59
C SER A 148 2.50 13.32 -13.39
N LYS A 149 1.77 12.26 -13.71
CA LYS A 149 0.31 12.16 -13.59
C LYS A 149 -0.14 11.58 -12.24
N ILE A 150 0.75 10.88 -11.53
CA ILE A 150 0.43 10.37 -10.20
C ILE A 150 0.30 11.55 -9.24
N SER A 151 -0.87 11.71 -8.67
CA SER A 151 -1.20 12.82 -7.78
C SER A 151 -0.99 12.48 -6.31
N TYR A 152 -1.17 11.21 -5.94
CA TYR A 152 -1.08 10.74 -4.56
C TYR A 152 -0.42 9.35 -4.47
N ILE A 153 0.39 9.15 -3.45
CA ILE A 153 0.99 7.85 -3.07
C ILE A 153 0.59 7.53 -1.64
N ASN A 154 -0.18 6.46 -1.46
CA ASN A 154 -0.33 5.80 -0.17
C ASN A 154 0.89 4.89 0.00
N ALA A 155 1.85 5.36 0.77
CA ALA A 155 3.12 4.68 0.96
C ALA A 155 2.98 3.47 1.88
N HIS A 156 3.87 2.49 1.71
CA HIS A 156 3.99 1.42 2.68
C HIS A 156 4.29 1.96 4.07
N GLY A 157 5.24 2.88 4.22
CA GLY A 157 5.45 3.75 5.37
C GLY A 157 5.15 3.09 6.72
N THR A 158 5.99 2.17 7.19
CA THR A 158 5.73 1.36 8.38
C THR A 158 6.17 2.02 9.69
N ALA A 159 6.84 3.16 9.64
CA ALA A 159 7.54 3.77 10.76
C ALA A 159 8.75 2.95 11.25
N THR A 160 9.31 2.10 10.41
CA THR A 160 10.61 1.47 10.67
C THR A 160 11.73 2.32 10.05
N GLU A 161 12.88 2.36 10.73
CA GLU A 161 14.01 3.19 10.30
C GLU A 161 14.45 2.90 8.86
N ILE A 162 14.52 1.62 8.49
CA ILE A 162 15.03 1.19 7.19
C ILE A 162 13.98 1.33 6.10
N ASN A 163 12.75 0.85 6.32
CA ASN A 163 11.73 0.83 5.28
C ASN A 163 11.44 2.22 4.74
N ASP A 164 11.16 3.19 5.62
CA ASP A 164 10.71 4.52 5.19
C ASP A 164 11.78 5.26 4.40
N LYS A 165 13.05 5.07 4.78
CA LYS A 165 14.21 5.59 4.04
C LYS A 165 14.36 4.91 2.67
N VAL A 166 14.26 3.58 2.60
CA VAL A 166 14.37 2.82 1.35
C VAL A 166 13.22 3.12 0.40
N GLU A 167 11.99 3.23 0.92
CA GLU A 167 10.82 3.62 0.12
C GLU A 167 10.97 5.05 -0.43
N THR A 168 11.49 5.99 0.37
CA THR A 168 11.82 7.34 -0.11
C THR A 168 12.79 7.30 -1.29
N LEU A 169 13.86 6.50 -1.22
CA LEU A 169 14.80 6.32 -2.33
C LEU A 169 14.11 5.72 -3.57
N ALA A 170 13.24 4.74 -3.37
CA ALA A 170 12.50 4.10 -4.46
C ALA A 170 11.55 5.08 -5.15
N ILE A 171 10.82 5.90 -4.38
CA ILE A 171 9.97 6.98 -4.92
C ILE A 171 10.81 7.96 -5.72
N LYS A 172 11.93 8.43 -5.20
CA LYS A 172 12.82 9.33 -5.94
C LYS A 172 13.31 8.73 -7.26
N LYS A 173 13.68 7.46 -7.27
CA LYS A 173 14.07 6.75 -8.50
C LYS A 173 12.91 6.63 -9.50
N ALA A 174 11.71 6.29 -9.02
CA ALA A 174 10.54 6.07 -9.87
C ALA A 174 10.05 7.35 -10.53
N PHE A 175 10.14 8.47 -9.83
CA PHE A 175 9.59 9.75 -10.26
C PHE A 175 10.65 10.72 -10.83
N GLY A 176 11.95 10.44 -10.64
CA GLY A 176 13.04 11.29 -11.10
C GLY A 176 12.84 12.75 -10.66
N ASP A 177 12.97 13.71 -11.58
CA ASP A 177 12.78 15.14 -11.27
C ASP A 177 11.37 15.50 -10.80
N ASN A 178 10.41 14.58 -10.93
CA ASN A 178 9.03 14.77 -10.50
C ASN A 178 8.73 14.23 -9.10
N TYR A 179 9.70 13.74 -8.35
CA TYR A 179 9.48 13.05 -7.07
C TYR A 179 8.77 13.90 -5.99
N MET A 180 8.80 15.21 -6.12
CA MET A 180 8.08 16.14 -5.24
C MET A 180 6.67 16.48 -5.73
N LYS A 181 6.23 15.96 -6.87
CA LYS A 181 4.87 16.24 -7.39
C LYS A 181 3.78 15.48 -6.65
N PRO A 182 3.86 14.13 -6.50
CA PRO A 182 2.81 13.41 -5.80
C PRO A 182 2.80 13.80 -4.32
N TYR A 183 1.62 13.97 -3.77
CA TYR A 183 1.47 13.96 -2.32
C TYR A 183 1.73 12.55 -1.80
N VAL A 184 2.39 12.43 -0.67
CA VAL A 184 2.70 11.15 -0.05
C VAL A 184 2.16 11.12 1.37
N SER A 185 1.53 10.03 1.76
CA SER A 185 1.22 9.79 3.17
C SER A 185 1.23 8.30 3.49
N SER A 186 1.36 7.96 4.76
CA SER A 186 1.11 6.61 5.25
C SER A 186 -0.08 6.59 6.19
N THR A 187 -1.13 5.93 5.78
CA THR A 187 -2.33 5.70 6.60
C THR A 187 -2.06 4.79 7.80
N LYS A 188 -0.91 4.10 7.84
CA LYS A 188 -0.48 3.31 9.00
C LYS A 188 -0.23 4.16 10.24
N SER A 189 -0.06 5.47 10.12
CA SER A 189 -0.06 6.38 11.26
C SER A 189 -1.38 6.37 12.04
N MET A 190 -2.50 6.03 11.37
CA MET A 190 -3.85 5.98 11.93
C MET A 190 -4.31 4.54 12.22
N THR A 191 -3.99 3.60 11.34
CA THR A 191 -4.50 2.22 11.41
C THR A 191 -3.53 1.24 12.09
N GLY A 192 -2.26 1.61 12.22
CA GLY A 192 -1.20 0.65 12.44
C GLY A 192 -0.95 -0.19 11.18
N HIS A 193 -0.08 -1.18 11.29
CA HIS A 193 0.27 -2.09 10.21
C HIS A 193 -0.56 -3.37 10.31
N LEU A 194 -1.53 -3.53 9.41
CA LEU A 194 -2.42 -4.70 9.38
C LEU A 194 -1.80 -5.91 8.65
N LEU A 195 -0.48 -5.93 8.49
CA LEU A 195 0.27 -7.05 7.89
C LEU A 195 -0.36 -7.50 6.56
N GLY A 196 -0.87 -8.75 6.50
CA GLY A 196 -1.47 -9.29 5.27
C GLY A 196 -2.72 -8.56 4.79
N ALA A 197 -3.45 -7.86 5.66
CA ALA A 197 -4.62 -7.05 5.31
C ALA A 197 -4.29 -5.60 4.95
N ALA A 198 -3.05 -5.12 5.23
CA ALA A 198 -2.68 -3.71 5.08
C ALA A 198 -2.99 -3.17 3.69
N GLY A 199 -2.56 -3.87 2.64
CA GLY A 199 -2.75 -3.41 1.27
C GLY A 199 -4.21 -3.28 0.83
N ALA A 200 -5.14 -4.04 1.43
CA ALA A 200 -6.57 -3.90 1.14
C ALA A 200 -7.15 -2.61 1.72
N ILE A 201 -6.81 -2.30 2.97
CA ILE A 201 -7.24 -1.04 3.62
C ILE A 201 -6.61 0.17 2.92
N GLU A 202 -5.35 0.06 2.52
CA GLU A 202 -4.62 1.11 1.81
C GLU A 202 -5.15 1.34 0.39
N ALA A 203 -5.53 0.27 -0.32
CA ALA A 203 -6.22 0.38 -1.59
C ALA A 203 -7.57 1.10 -1.42
N ILE A 204 -8.37 0.73 -0.40
CA ILE A 204 -9.63 1.42 -0.09
C ILE A 204 -9.38 2.90 0.23
N ALA A 205 -8.36 3.23 1.03
CA ALA A 205 -8.00 4.61 1.31
C ALA A 205 -7.58 5.39 0.05
N SER A 206 -6.86 4.74 -0.87
CA SER A 206 -6.47 5.32 -2.16
C SER A 206 -7.67 5.56 -3.08
N ILE A 207 -8.61 4.60 -3.13
CA ILE A 207 -9.89 4.74 -3.85
C ILE A 207 -10.68 5.93 -3.31
N LYS A 208 -10.80 6.03 -1.98
CA LYS A 208 -11.50 7.14 -1.33
C LYS A 208 -10.81 8.48 -1.54
N ALA A 209 -9.48 8.49 -1.61
CA ALA A 209 -8.73 9.70 -1.92
C ALA A 209 -9.07 10.23 -3.32
N VAL A 210 -9.21 9.35 -4.32
CA VAL A 210 -9.64 9.70 -5.68
C VAL A 210 -11.10 10.17 -5.69
N GLU A 211 -12.01 9.41 -5.08
CA GLU A 211 -13.45 9.72 -5.08
C GLU A 211 -13.75 11.05 -4.38
N ASP A 212 -13.13 11.28 -3.22
CA ASP A 212 -13.40 12.45 -2.38
C ASP A 212 -12.48 13.65 -2.71
N ASN A 213 -11.50 13.49 -3.61
CA ASN A 213 -10.46 14.49 -3.89
C ASN A 213 -9.74 14.97 -2.61
N PHE A 214 -9.39 14.02 -1.75
CA PHE A 214 -8.81 14.29 -0.45
C PHE A 214 -7.62 13.38 -0.16
N VAL A 215 -6.47 13.98 0.17
CA VAL A 215 -5.26 13.26 0.59
C VAL A 215 -5.29 13.06 2.11
N PRO A 216 -5.37 11.81 2.60
CA PRO A 216 -5.27 11.55 4.04
C PRO A 216 -3.86 11.83 4.54
N PRO A 217 -3.69 12.33 5.79
CA PRO A 217 -2.38 12.69 6.32
C PRO A 217 -1.64 11.50 6.93
N THR A 218 -0.32 11.64 7.07
CA THR A 218 0.48 10.96 8.09
C THR A 218 0.34 11.74 9.39
N ILE A 219 -0.35 11.19 10.39
CA ILE A 219 -0.58 11.90 11.68
C ILE A 219 0.58 11.69 12.66
N ASN A 220 0.61 12.50 13.71
CA ASN A 220 1.60 12.44 14.79
C ASN A 220 3.05 12.74 14.34
N TYR A 221 3.22 13.36 13.19
CA TYR A 221 4.51 13.75 12.65
C TYR A 221 5.01 15.04 13.33
N VAL A 222 6.24 15.01 13.85
CA VAL A 222 6.83 16.13 14.60
C VAL A 222 8.22 16.51 14.08
N HIS A 223 9.09 15.52 13.86
CA HIS A 223 10.49 15.71 13.53
C HIS A 223 10.80 15.28 12.09
N PRO A 224 11.06 16.25 11.19
CA PRO A 224 11.46 15.94 9.83
C PRO A 224 12.75 15.11 9.77
N ASP A 225 12.73 14.02 8.98
CA ASP A 225 13.91 13.23 8.69
C ASP A 225 14.49 13.66 7.33
N PRO A 226 15.73 14.16 7.27
CA PRO A 226 16.34 14.55 6.01
C PRO A 226 16.52 13.40 5.02
N ASP A 227 16.51 12.15 5.47
CA ASP A 227 16.56 10.97 4.61
C ASP A 227 15.17 10.62 4.01
N CYS A 228 14.11 11.27 4.49
CA CYS A 228 12.72 11.09 4.05
C CYS A 228 12.15 12.37 3.39
N ASP A 229 12.94 13.05 2.58
CA ASP A 229 12.63 14.33 1.94
C ASP A 229 11.76 14.16 0.66
N ILE A 230 10.52 13.79 0.85
CA ILE A 230 9.45 13.69 -0.16
C ILE A 230 8.28 14.60 0.21
N ASN A 231 7.30 14.77 -0.68
CA ASN A 231 6.18 15.69 -0.46
C ASN A 231 5.13 15.09 0.51
N LEU A 232 5.50 14.97 1.78
CA LEU A 232 4.64 14.38 2.82
C LEU A 232 3.48 15.31 3.18
N ILE A 233 2.28 14.74 3.25
CA ILE A 233 1.11 15.39 3.88
C ILE A 233 1.06 14.92 5.33
N VAL A 234 1.26 15.84 6.27
CA VAL A 234 1.44 15.52 7.68
C VAL A 234 0.39 16.21 8.56
N ASN A 235 -0.08 15.47 9.55
CA ASN A 235 -1.01 15.88 10.61
C ASN A 235 -2.41 16.31 10.15
N GLU A 236 -2.52 17.09 9.09
CA GLU A 236 -3.80 17.51 8.50
C GLU A 236 -3.89 17.04 7.06
N GLY A 237 -5.05 16.51 6.68
CA GLY A 237 -5.30 16.08 5.31
C GLY A 237 -5.46 17.28 4.37
N LYS A 238 -5.42 17.01 3.08
CA LYS A 238 -5.42 18.06 2.07
C LYS A 238 -6.45 17.79 0.98
N GLU A 239 -7.34 18.75 0.70
CA GLU A 239 -8.15 18.74 -0.51
C GLU A 239 -7.27 18.98 -1.74
N SER A 240 -7.37 18.12 -2.71
CA SER A 240 -6.63 18.24 -3.98
C SER A 240 -7.28 17.35 -5.04
N ASN A 241 -7.31 17.80 -6.29
CA ASN A 241 -7.74 16.95 -7.39
C ASN A 241 -6.75 15.78 -7.56
N ILE A 242 -7.26 14.55 -7.45
CA ILE A 242 -6.48 13.32 -7.56
C ILE A 242 -6.93 12.57 -8.79
N GLU A 243 -6.13 12.65 -9.86
CA GLU A 243 -6.39 11.93 -11.10
C GLU A 243 -5.97 10.46 -10.99
N TYR A 244 -4.76 10.22 -10.49
CA TYR A 244 -4.22 8.88 -10.23
C TYR A 244 -3.67 8.79 -8.82
N SER A 245 -4.01 7.73 -8.12
CA SER A 245 -3.39 7.36 -6.85
C SER A 245 -2.59 6.06 -6.99
N MET A 246 -1.51 5.96 -6.24
CA MET A 246 -0.64 4.78 -6.16
C MET A 246 -0.65 4.24 -4.74
N SER A 247 -0.75 2.92 -4.57
CA SER A 247 -0.65 2.25 -3.27
C SER A 247 0.49 1.25 -3.29
N ASN A 248 1.45 1.41 -2.37
CA ASN A 248 2.64 0.57 -2.26
C ASN A 248 2.55 -0.39 -1.08
N SER A 249 2.98 -1.63 -1.28
CA SER A 249 3.19 -2.62 -0.22
C SER A 249 4.54 -3.29 -0.37
N LEU A 250 5.34 -3.22 0.68
CA LEU A 250 6.68 -3.79 0.74
C LEU A 250 6.70 -4.84 1.87
N GLY A 251 6.84 -6.11 1.53
CA GLY A 251 6.72 -7.21 2.46
C GLY A 251 8.03 -7.90 2.79
N PHE A 252 8.11 -8.50 3.97
CA PHE A 252 9.17 -9.43 4.31
C PHE A 252 9.29 -10.53 3.26
N GLY A 253 10.52 -11.02 3.00
CA GLY A 253 10.82 -11.86 1.87
C GLY A 253 11.18 -11.07 0.60
N GLY A 254 11.15 -9.73 0.66
CA GLY A 254 11.41 -8.84 -0.47
C GLY A 254 10.23 -8.74 -1.44
N HIS A 255 9.02 -9.01 -0.98
CA HIS A 255 7.82 -8.90 -1.79
C HIS A 255 7.40 -7.44 -1.97
N ASN A 256 7.36 -6.94 -3.18
CA ASN A 256 6.94 -5.58 -3.49
C ASN A 256 5.74 -5.62 -4.45
N ALA A 257 4.71 -4.85 -4.12
CA ALA A 257 3.52 -4.72 -4.94
C ALA A 257 3.04 -3.26 -4.97
N THR A 258 2.64 -2.81 -6.14
CA THR A 258 2.10 -1.46 -6.37
C THR A 258 0.84 -1.55 -7.21
N LEU A 259 -0.21 -0.82 -6.81
CA LEU A 259 -1.45 -0.62 -7.56
C LEU A 259 -1.59 0.85 -7.98
N ILE A 260 -2.18 1.09 -9.13
CA ILE A 260 -2.61 2.40 -9.61
C ILE A 260 -4.09 2.34 -9.98
#